data_3336832bac91813cbb63ff332a88a8ab
#
_entry.id   3336832bac91813cbb63ff332a88a8ab
#
_cell.length_a   1.000
_cell.length_b   1.000
_cell.length_c   1.000
_cell.angle_alpha   90.00
_cell.angle_beta   90.00
_cell.angle_gamma   90.00
#
_symmetry.space_group_name_H-M   'P 1'
#
loop_
_entity.id
_entity.type
_entity.pdbx_description
1 polymer ?
#
loop_
_entity_poly.entity_id
_entity_poly.type
_entity_poly.pdbx_seq_one_letter_code
_entity_poly.pdbx_strand_id
1 'polypeptide(L)'
;MLYTEKEKTEIERVRKVFAEHLQQSTNFELLWSDKVGFVWLAIGINPLYVDTGRRIESAADLCHECLDDVAMDVLYMTGNDHAIEEAYPLELAEIKRRWKPYIDQLPEYAYLCDELLSGRK
;
A
#
# COMPACT_ATOMS: atom_id res chain seq x y z
N MET A 1 -5.52 15.43 -18.21
CA MET A 1 -4.59 14.29 -18.05
C MET A 1 -4.52 13.91 -16.58
N LEU A 2 -4.78 12.65 -16.25
CA LEU A 2 -4.77 12.20 -14.86
C LEU A 2 -3.36 12.03 -14.29
N TYR A 3 -2.44 11.55 -15.12
CA TYR A 3 -1.02 11.38 -14.80
C TYR A 3 -0.20 11.64 -16.05
N THR A 4 1.08 12.02 -15.85
CA THR A 4 2.01 11.99 -16.97
C THR A 4 2.28 10.51 -17.32
N GLU A 5 2.79 10.24 -18.53
CA GLU A 5 3.15 8.89 -18.93
C GLU A 5 4.20 8.30 -17.99
N LYS A 6 5.17 9.12 -17.54
CA LYS A 6 6.21 8.69 -16.61
C LYS A 6 5.60 8.29 -15.25
N GLU A 7 4.70 9.11 -14.71
CA GLU A 7 4.04 8.81 -13.44
C GLU A 7 3.22 7.54 -13.52
N LYS A 8 2.43 7.38 -14.59
CA LYS A 8 1.62 6.20 -14.79
C LYS A 8 2.48 4.94 -14.89
N THR A 9 3.59 5.00 -15.63
CA THR A 9 4.54 3.90 -15.76
C THR A 9 5.11 3.50 -14.40
N GLU A 10 5.48 4.48 -13.56
CA GLU A 10 6.02 4.22 -12.23
C GLU A 10 4.96 3.62 -11.29
N ILE A 11 3.72 4.11 -11.35
CA ILE A 11 2.61 3.54 -10.57
C ILE A 11 2.39 2.08 -10.98
N GLU A 12 2.40 1.80 -12.29
CA GLU A 12 2.25 0.43 -12.81
C GLU A 12 3.39 -0.47 -12.37
N ARG A 13 4.62 0.05 -12.28
CA ARG A 13 5.77 -0.72 -11.81
C ARG A 13 5.58 -1.14 -10.35
N VAL A 14 5.18 -0.21 -9.49
CA VAL A 14 4.89 -0.50 -8.08
C VAL A 14 3.74 -1.50 -7.98
N ARG A 15 2.67 -1.31 -8.76
CA ARG A 15 1.53 -2.22 -8.78
C ARG A 15 1.95 -3.66 -9.09
N LYS A 16 2.84 -3.82 -10.07
CA LYS A 16 3.34 -5.16 -10.44
C LYS A 16 4.12 -5.83 -9.33
N VAL A 17 4.95 -5.06 -8.61
CA VAL A 17 5.73 -5.60 -7.48
C VAL A 17 4.81 -6.12 -6.38
N PHE A 18 3.70 -5.43 -6.12
CA PHE A 18 2.74 -5.81 -5.08
C PHE A 18 1.56 -6.64 -5.61
N ALA A 19 1.61 -7.12 -6.87
CA ALA A 19 0.45 -7.76 -7.51
C ALA A 19 -0.11 -8.92 -6.71
N GLU A 20 0.74 -9.79 -6.18
CA GLU A 20 0.30 -10.95 -5.40
C GLU A 20 -0.39 -10.50 -4.10
N HIS A 21 0.22 -9.54 -3.39
CA HIS A 21 -0.39 -8.99 -2.18
C HIS A 21 -1.76 -8.36 -2.49
N LEU A 22 -1.84 -7.58 -3.56
CA LEU A 22 -3.09 -6.90 -3.94
C LEU A 22 -4.21 -7.89 -4.28
N GLN A 23 -3.87 -9.02 -4.90
CA GLN A 23 -4.85 -10.07 -5.18
C GLN A 23 -5.37 -10.76 -3.92
N GLN A 24 -4.54 -10.85 -2.90
CA GLN A 24 -4.85 -11.57 -1.65
C GLN A 24 -5.39 -10.65 -0.55
N SER A 25 -5.28 -9.34 -0.70
CA SER A 25 -5.73 -8.40 0.33
C SER A 25 -7.23 -8.54 0.57
N THR A 26 -7.60 -8.51 1.84
CA THR A 26 -8.99 -8.55 2.29
C THR A 26 -9.49 -7.18 2.74
N ASN A 27 -8.63 -6.17 2.71
CA ASN A 27 -8.94 -4.83 3.23
C ASN A 27 -9.20 -3.82 2.13
N PHE A 28 -8.34 -3.80 1.12
CA PHE A 28 -8.37 -2.79 0.05
C PHE A 28 -8.08 -3.40 -1.30
N GLU A 29 -8.54 -2.72 -2.34
CA GLU A 29 -8.21 -3.06 -3.72
C GLU A 29 -7.83 -1.79 -4.48
N LEU A 30 -7.01 -1.97 -5.52
CA LEU A 30 -6.61 -0.88 -6.40
C LEU A 30 -7.42 -0.99 -7.69
N LEU A 31 -8.18 0.05 -7.99
CA LEU A 31 -9.05 0.11 -9.17
C LEU A 31 -8.67 1.28 -10.06
N TRP A 32 -9.14 1.25 -11.29
CA TRP A 32 -8.98 2.37 -12.22
C TRP A 32 -10.32 3.05 -12.43
N SER A 33 -10.32 4.37 -12.36
CA SER A 33 -11.45 5.23 -12.71
C SER A 33 -11.03 6.18 -13.84
N ASP A 34 -11.80 6.25 -14.91
CA ASP A 34 -11.53 7.19 -16.01
C ASP A 34 -11.62 8.64 -15.58
N LYS A 35 -12.28 8.92 -14.45
CA LYS A 35 -12.43 10.28 -13.93
C LYS A 35 -11.24 10.72 -13.08
N VAL A 36 -10.75 9.83 -12.21
CA VAL A 36 -9.78 10.22 -11.20
C VAL A 36 -8.47 9.43 -11.22
N GLY A 37 -8.39 8.35 -12.01
CA GLY A 37 -7.19 7.53 -12.12
C GLY A 37 -7.20 6.32 -11.20
N PHE A 38 -6.05 5.96 -10.65
CA PHE A 38 -5.94 4.85 -9.71
C PHE A 38 -6.59 5.21 -8.38
N VAL A 39 -7.43 4.32 -7.87
CA VAL A 39 -8.20 4.54 -6.64
C VAL A 39 -7.93 3.40 -5.67
N TRP A 40 -7.61 3.75 -4.43
CA TRP A 40 -7.48 2.84 -3.30
C TRP A 40 -8.81 2.77 -2.60
N LEU A 41 -9.47 1.61 -2.67
CA LEU A 41 -10.87 1.47 -2.23
C LEU A 41 -10.98 0.31 -1.25
N ALA A 42 -11.72 0.51 -0.16
CA ALA A 42 -12.03 -0.57 0.77
C ALA A 42 -12.85 -1.65 0.08
N ILE A 43 -12.50 -2.90 0.31
CA ILE A 43 -13.23 -4.05 -0.26
C ILE A 43 -14.66 -4.08 0.30
N GLY A 44 -15.62 -4.35 -0.56
CA GLY A 44 -17.03 -4.37 -0.19
C GLY A 44 -17.81 -3.11 -0.57
N ILE A 45 -17.11 -2.07 -1.02
CA ILE A 45 -17.78 -0.87 -1.55
C ILE A 45 -18.33 -1.20 -2.94
N ASN A 46 -19.56 -0.75 -3.22
CA ASN A 46 -20.19 -0.95 -4.52
C ASN A 46 -19.33 -0.32 -5.63
N PRO A 47 -19.00 -1.06 -6.72
CA PRO A 47 -18.21 -0.52 -7.84
C PRO A 47 -18.72 0.79 -8.44
N LEU A 48 -20.01 1.09 -8.29
CA LEU A 48 -20.58 2.37 -8.74
C LEU A 48 -20.00 3.58 -8.00
N TYR A 49 -19.40 3.35 -6.83
CA TYR A 49 -18.82 4.40 -6.00
C TYR A 49 -17.28 4.41 -6.03
N VAL A 50 -16.68 3.83 -7.06
CA VAL A 50 -15.21 3.77 -7.19
C VAL A 50 -14.56 5.16 -7.05
N ASP A 51 -15.21 6.19 -7.58
CA ASP A 51 -14.68 7.56 -7.54
C ASP A 51 -14.67 8.16 -6.12
N THR A 52 -15.32 7.51 -5.16
CA THR A 52 -15.32 7.97 -3.76
C THR A 52 -14.14 7.45 -2.96
N GLY A 53 -13.35 6.53 -3.51
CA GLY A 53 -12.14 6.03 -2.89
C GLY A 53 -11.02 7.08 -2.93
N ARG A 54 -9.91 6.76 -2.26
CA ARG A 54 -8.78 7.67 -2.26
C ARG A 54 -7.97 7.55 -3.54
N ARG A 55 -7.76 8.67 -4.22
CA ARG A 55 -6.93 8.70 -5.42
C ARG A 55 -5.46 8.48 -5.05
N ILE A 56 -4.78 7.62 -5.81
CA ILE A 56 -3.34 7.42 -5.71
C ILE A 56 -2.65 8.55 -6.49
N GLU A 57 -1.86 9.35 -5.79
CA GLU A 57 -1.24 10.55 -6.36
C GLU A 57 0.07 10.26 -7.08
N SER A 58 0.80 9.21 -6.66
CA SER A 58 2.12 8.91 -7.20
C SER A 58 2.49 7.45 -6.93
N ALA A 59 3.61 6.99 -7.50
CA ALA A 59 4.15 5.67 -7.22
C ALA A 59 4.54 5.52 -5.74
N ALA A 60 5.13 6.56 -5.15
CA ALA A 60 5.46 6.55 -3.72
C ALA A 60 4.20 6.41 -2.86
N ASP A 61 3.12 7.08 -3.24
CA ASP A 61 1.83 6.99 -2.56
C ASP A 61 1.29 5.56 -2.57
N LEU A 62 1.30 4.91 -3.73
CA LEU A 62 0.86 3.51 -3.85
C LEU A 62 1.75 2.58 -3.03
N CYS A 63 3.06 2.78 -3.10
CA CYS A 63 4.01 1.96 -2.35
C CYS A 63 3.75 2.10 -0.83
N HIS A 64 3.53 3.32 -0.36
CA HIS A 64 3.20 3.60 1.04
C HIS A 64 1.94 2.84 1.46
N GLU A 65 0.87 2.90 0.67
CA GLU A 65 -0.39 2.21 0.99
C GLU A 65 -0.21 0.69 1.02
N CYS A 66 0.53 0.13 0.06
CA CYS A 66 0.78 -1.31 0.02
C CYS A 66 1.62 -1.78 1.21
N LEU A 67 2.67 -1.04 1.57
CA LEU A 67 3.49 -1.37 2.74
C LEU A 67 2.68 -1.28 4.02
N ASP A 68 1.83 -0.26 4.15
CA ASP A 68 0.94 -0.10 5.29
C ASP A 68 -0.01 -1.30 5.40
N ASP A 69 -0.62 -1.71 4.30
CA ASP A 69 -1.56 -2.84 4.28
C ASP A 69 -0.87 -4.16 4.66
N VAL A 70 0.36 -4.38 4.18
CA VAL A 70 1.16 -5.56 4.58
C VAL A 70 1.39 -5.56 6.09
N ALA A 71 1.76 -4.41 6.65
CA ALA A 71 2.01 -4.28 8.08
C ALA A 71 0.73 -4.49 8.90
N MET A 72 -0.39 -3.94 8.44
CA MET A 72 -1.67 -4.13 9.14
C MET A 72 -2.11 -5.59 9.16
N ASP A 73 -1.82 -6.35 8.10
CA ASP A 73 -2.09 -7.79 8.10
C ASP A 73 -1.36 -8.51 9.23
N VAL A 74 -0.11 -8.13 9.50
CA VAL A 74 0.67 -8.71 10.62
C VAL A 74 0.00 -8.39 11.96
N LEU A 75 -0.38 -7.12 12.16
CA LEU A 75 -1.02 -6.68 13.40
C LEU A 75 -2.36 -7.40 13.63
N TYR A 76 -3.16 -7.56 12.57
CA TYR A 76 -4.43 -8.25 12.66
C TYR A 76 -4.25 -9.73 13.01
N MET A 77 -3.22 -10.38 12.45
CA MET A 77 -2.92 -11.79 12.75
C MET A 77 -2.56 -12.00 14.22
N THR A 78 -1.93 -11.02 14.85
CA THR A 78 -1.56 -11.11 16.27
C THR A 78 -2.68 -10.64 17.21
N GLY A 79 -3.83 -10.22 16.64
CA GLY A 79 -4.96 -9.74 17.42
C GLY A 79 -4.79 -8.34 17.98
N ASN A 80 -3.81 -7.60 17.50
CA ASN A 80 -3.54 -6.23 17.93
C ASN A 80 -4.05 -5.24 16.89
N ASP A 81 -4.64 -4.16 17.38
CA ASP A 81 -5.18 -3.08 16.55
C ASP A 81 -4.46 -1.75 16.76
N HIS A 82 -3.29 -1.79 17.39
CA HIS A 82 -2.50 -0.58 17.59
C HIS A 82 -1.80 -0.15 16.29
N ALA A 83 -1.29 1.08 16.29
CA ALA A 83 -0.61 1.63 15.12
C ALA A 83 0.74 0.93 14.87
N ILE A 84 1.22 0.99 13.62
CA ILE A 84 2.49 0.37 13.22
C ILE A 84 3.66 0.86 14.06
N GLU A 85 3.71 2.15 14.37
CA GLU A 85 4.78 2.75 15.18
C GLU A 85 4.78 2.22 16.63
N GLU A 86 3.72 1.57 17.05
CA GLU A 86 3.58 0.95 18.38
C GLU A 86 3.77 -0.56 18.34
N ALA A 87 4.19 -1.13 17.21
CA ALA A 87 4.35 -2.57 17.05
C ALA A 87 5.33 -3.15 18.06
N TYR A 88 4.98 -4.31 18.60
CA TYR A 88 5.87 -5.04 19.52
C TYR A 88 7.07 -5.62 18.75
N PRO A 89 8.18 -5.94 19.45
CA PRO A 89 9.39 -6.42 18.76
C PRO A 89 9.19 -7.60 17.80
N LEU A 90 8.35 -8.57 18.15
CA LEU A 90 8.09 -9.72 17.28
C LEU A 90 7.23 -9.33 16.07
N GLU A 91 6.26 -8.44 16.27
CA GLU A 91 5.45 -7.89 15.18
C GLU A 91 6.31 -7.08 14.23
N LEU A 92 7.19 -6.23 14.77
CA LEU A 92 8.10 -5.41 14.00
C LEU A 92 9.03 -6.27 13.13
N ALA A 93 9.59 -7.34 13.71
CA ALA A 93 10.45 -8.26 12.98
C ALA A 93 9.69 -8.91 11.81
N GLU A 94 8.44 -9.34 12.03
CA GLU A 94 7.61 -9.95 10.99
C GLU A 94 7.23 -8.95 9.91
N ILE A 95 6.88 -7.71 10.28
CA ILE A 95 6.58 -6.64 9.34
C ILE A 95 7.79 -6.40 8.42
N LYS A 96 8.99 -6.23 8.99
CA LYS A 96 10.20 -6.01 8.23
C LYS A 96 10.52 -7.19 7.31
N ARG A 97 10.31 -8.41 7.78
CA ARG A 97 10.51 -9.63 6.99
C ARG A 97 9.59 -9.65 5.76
N ARG A 98 8.33 -9.26 5.93
CA ARG A 98 7.35 -9.25 4.83
C ARG A 98 7.59 -8.10 3.85
N TRP A 99 8.10 -6.97 4.33
CA TRP A 99 8.42 -5.83 3.47
C TRP A 99 9.64 -6.09 2.58
N LYS A 100 10.59 -6.89 3.05
CA LYS A 100 11.88 -7.06 2.38
C LYS A 100 11.79 -7.46 0.91
N PRO A 101 11.00 -8.48 0.49
CA PRO A 101 10.92 -8.85 -0.92
C PRO A 101 10.43 -7.71 -1.83
N TYR A 102 9.55 -6.87 -1.32
CA TYR A 102 9.05 -5.73 -2.08
C TYR A 102 10.09 -4.62 -2.18
N ILE A 103 10.70 -4.29 -1.06
CA ILE A 103 11.70 -3.21 -1.00
C ILE A 103 12.99 -3.60 -1.73
N ASP A 104 13.36 -4.86 -1.77
CA ASP A 104 14.48 -5.32 -2.58
C ASP A 104 14.27 -5.02 -4.07
N GLN A 105 13.02 -4.98 -4.54
CA GLN A 105 12.66 -4.62 -5.91
C GLN A 105 12.41 -3.12 -6.10
N LEU A 106 12.21 -2.39 -5.00
CA LEU A 106 11.88 -0.96 -5.00
C LEU A 106 12.77 -0.21 -4.00
N PRO A 107 14.12 -0.31 -4.14
CA PRO A 107 15.03 0.26 -3.13
C PRO A 107 14.91 1.77 -2.98
N GLU A 108 14.48 2.48 -4.01
CA GLU A 108 14.25 3.93 -3.97
C GLU A 108 13.11 4.34 -3.05
N TYR A 109 12.26 3.39 -2.66
CA TYR A 109 11.13 3.64 -1.75
C TYR A 109 11.37 3.10 -0.33
N ALA A 110 12.58 2.65 -0.01
CA ALA A 110 12.91 2.11 1.32
C ALA A 110 12.66 3.12 2.44
N TYR A 111 12.78 4.42 2.16
CA TYR A 111 12.51 5.48 3.15
C TYR A 111 11.07 5.47 3.67
N LEU A 112 10.12 4.92 2.89
CA LEU A 112 8.72 4.81 3.30
C LEU A 112 8.55 3.87 4.50
N CYS A 113 9.40 2.86 4.61
CA CYS A 113 9.39 1.95 5.77
C CYS A 113 9.69 2.71 7.05
N ASP A 114 10.70 3.59 7.02
CA ASP A 114 11.07 4.39 8.18
C ASP A 114 9.95 5.38 8.54
N GLU A 115 9.31 5.97 7.54
CA GLU A 115 8.17 6.86 7.76
C GLU A 115 7.01 6.15 8.44
N LEU A 116 6.67 4.94 7.99
CA LEU A 116 5.60 4.15 8.59
C LEU A 116 5.93 3.76 10.02
N LEU A 117 7.16 3.34 10.28
CA LEU A 117 7.59 2.92 11.61
C LEU A 117 7.65 4.08 12.61
N SER A 118 7.84 5.31 12.12
CA SER A 118 7.90 6.50 12.97
C SER A 118 6.58 7.25 13.07
N GLY A 119 5.54 6.78 12.36
CA GLY A 119 4.24 7.46 12.32
C GLY A 119 4.22 8.74 11.49
N ARG A 120 5.26 8.99 10.69
CA ARG A 120 5.32 10.16 9.81
C ARG A 120 4.77 9.81 8.42
N LYS A 121 4.19 10.79 7.80
CA LYS A 121 3.72 10.67 6.41
C LYS A 121 4.52 11.57 5.49
#